data_3ec27cc9870d9a7607ef98c36b403ea7
#
_entry.id   3ec27cc9870d9a7607ef98c36b403ea7
#
_cell.length_a   1.000
_cell.length_b   1.000
_cell.length_c   1.000
_cell.angle_alpha   90.00
_cell.angle_beta   90.00
_cell.angle_gamma   90.00
#
_symmetry.space_group_name_H-M   'P 1'
#
loop_
_entity.id
_entity.type
_entity.pdbx_description
1 polymer ?
#
loop_
_entity_poly.entity_id
_entity_poly.type
_entity_poly.pdbx_seq_one_letter_code
_entity_poly.pdbx_strand_id
1 'polypeptide(L)'
;MKTLFVIKLVVLISALLWKSCAGNLYCDIYEDELPSSCKDILAKYPGTPSGNYDIQPVSYGPTITVYCDMENKRCGSKGWTAIARVDMSLPGSQCPGNLHLITDSESGIRSCGADPNSIGCAFAEFLTHGIEYTEVCGMLRGYQVGSPDAFGPYVNDQGNPESFVDGVIISHGTTPDFIWIYANGAEKVPSSSSNIVCPCTGPLYNGVVPPYVGTDYYCDSGVVSDPQGGVFYPTPLWTGTGCNPPDFCCSASGLPWFSKKLPLPTTDYITLEVCHNELPENTPLDQIQLYIR
;
A
#
# COMPACT_ATOMS: atom_id res chain seq x y z
N MET A 1 22.45 22.70 -14.69
CA MET A 1 22.02 24.11 -14.57
C MET A 1 20.51 24.21 -14.29
N LYS A 2 19.94 23.34 -13.42
CA LYS A 2 18.50 23.36 -13.02
C LYS A 2 18.29 23.35 -11.49
N THR A 3 19.37 23.29 -10.71
CA THR A 3 19.28 23.16 -9.24
C THR A 3 19.26 24.53 -8.51
N LEU A 4 19.40 25.63 -9.23
CA LEU A 4 19.51 26.98 -8.63
C LEU A 4 18.16 27.73 -8.55
N PHE A 5 17.07 27.17 -9.12
CA PHE A 5 15.78 27.87 -9.16
C PHE A 5 14.88 27.58 -7.96
N VAL A 6 15.05 26.43 -7.31
CA VAL A 6 14.19 26.03 -6.17
C VAL A 6 14.56 26.78 -4.90
N ILE A 7 15.85 27.10 -4.69
CA ILE A 7 16.31 27.83 -3.50
C ILE A 7 15.88 29.30 -3.52
N LYS A 8 15.70 29.90 -4.70
CA LYS A 8 15.26 31.29 -4.82
C LYS A 8 13.76 31.52 -4.57
N LEU A 9 12.93 30.50 -4.72
CA LEU A 9 11.47 30.67 -4.50
C LEU A 9 11.12 30.64 -3.00
N VAL A 10 11.79 29.82 -2.22
CA VAL A 10 11.57 29.76 -0.76
C VAL A 10 12.06 31.03 -0.08
N VAL A 11 13.16 31.61 -0.54
CA VAL A 11 13.70 32.88 0.01
C VAL A 11 12.87 34.11 -0.41
N LEU A 12 12.14 34.04 -1.52
CA LEU A 12 11.31 35.17 -2.00
C LEU A 12 9.93 35.23 -1.29
N ILE A 13 9.43 34.13 -0.76
CA ILE A 13 8.18 34.12 0.02
C ILE A 13 8.42 34.69 1.43
N SER A 14 9.56 34.42 2.03
CA SER A 14 9.94 35.02 3.31
C SER A 14 10.29 36.52 3.26
N ALA A 15 10.61 37.06 2.08
CA ALA A 15 10.98 38.47 1.93
C ALA A 15 9.81 39.43 1.66
N LEU A 16 8.60 38.90 1.39
CA LEU A 16 7.41 39.73 1.11
C LEU A 16 6.53 40.04 2.35
N LEU A 17 6.88 39.51 3.53
CA LEU A 17 6.13 39.73 4.78
C LEU A 17 6.79 40.72 5.75
N TRP A 18 7.79 41.49 5.32
CA TRP A 18 8.25 42.61 6.12
C TRP A 18 7.28 43.77 5.98
N LYS A 19 6.11 43.69 6.62
CA LYS A 19 5.31 44.88 6.95
C LYS A 19 5.95 45.54 8.14
N SER A 20 6.41 46.79 7.93
CA SER A 20 7.02 47.63 8.92
C SER A 20 6.10 47.78 10.13
N CYS A 21 6.52 47.32 11.28
CA CYS A 21 5.97 47.67 12.55
C CYS A 21 6.54 49.03 13.00
N ALA A 22 5.88 50.08 12.65
CA ALA A 22 6.14 51.41 13.24
C ALA A 22 5.01 51.73 14.23
N GLY A 23 5.28 51.53 15.51
CA GLY A 23 4.48 52.09 16.61
C GLY A 23 3.57 51.08 17.34
N ASN A 24 3.98 50.79 18.58
CA ASN A 24 3.32 50.13 19.70
C ASN A 24 3.27 48.59 19.79
N LEU A 25 4.05 48.12 20.75
CA LEU A 25 3.90 46.97 21.65
C LEU A 25 2.75 45.99 21.33
N TYR A 26 3.12 44.87 20.86
CA TYR A 26 2.45 43.65 20.48
C TYR A 26 2.41 43.51 18.95
N CYS A 27 3.55 43.21 18.36
CA CYS A 27 3.53 42.38 17.13
C CYS A 27 3.17 40.97 17.61
N ASP A 28 1.94 40.57 17.44
CA ASP A 28 1.59 39.18 17.41
C ASP A 28 2.37 38.60 16.22
N ILE A 29 3.49 37.94 16.51
CA ILE A 29 4.16 37.04 15.57
C ILE A 29 3.17 35.89 15.46
N TYR A 30 2.18 36.02 14.55
CA TYR A 30 1.56 34.86 13.99
C TYR A 30 2.69 34.18 13.17
N GLU A 31 3.45 33.30 13.81
CA GLU A 31 4.11 32.26 13.09
C GLU A 31 2.98 31.56 12.33
N ASP A 32 2.93 31.73 11.02
CA ASP A 32 2.01 30.95 10.18
C ASP A 32 2.29 29.48 10.50
N GLU A 33 1.39 28.84 11.24
CA GLU A 33 1.50 27.44 11.57
C GLU A 33 1.69 26.68 10.27
N LEU A 34 2.71 25.83 10.23
CA LEU A 34 2.97 24.98 9.06
C LEU A 34 1.71 24.16 8.75
N PRO A 35 1.43 23.92 7.47
CA PRO A 35 0.32 23.07 7.09
C PRO A 35 0.40 21.69 7.76
N SER A 36 -0.74 21.15 8.16
CA SER A 36 -0.80 19.85 8.85
C SER A 36 -0.72 18.64 7.91
N SER A 37 -0.98 18.85 6.61
CA SER A 37 -1.03 17.79 5.59
C SER A 37 -0.84 18.36 4.19
N CYS A 38 -0.65 17.48 3.22
CA CYS A 38 -0.62 17.88 1.81
C CYS A 38 -1.96 18.45 1.33
N LYS A 39 -3.07 17.97 1.87
CA LYS A 39 -4.41 18.51 1.63
C LYS A 39 -4.51 19.95 2.11
N ASP A 40 -3.95 20.24 3.26
CA ASP A 40 -3.94 21.59 3.85
C ASP A 40 -3.02 22.53 3.05
N ILE A 41 -1.85 22.06 2.60
CA ILE A 41 -1.00 22.83 1.66
C ILE A 41 -1.81 23.23 0.43
N LEU A 42 -2.50 22.28 -0.18
CA LEU A 42 -3.26 22.54 -1.40
C LEU A 42 -4.42 23.50 -1.18
N ALA A 43 -5.06 23.43 -0.02
CA ALA A 43 -6.13 24.36 0.37
C ALA A 43 -5.63 25.79 0.56
N LYS A 44 -4.46 25.96 1.22
CA LYS A 44 -3.83 27.27 1.44
C LYS A 44 -3.20 27.84 0.14
N TYR A 45 -2.62 26.97 -0.69
CA TYR A 45 -1.86 27.35 -1.88
C TYR A 45 -2.31 26.54 -3.11
N PRO A 46 -3.46 26.88 -3.70
CA PRO A 46 -3.97 26.20 -4.90
C PRO A 46 -2.97 26.27 -6.06
N GLY A 47 -2.75 25.13 -6.72
CA GLY A 47 -1.78 25.04 -7.82
C GLY A 47 -0.36 24.65 -7.40
N THR A 48 -0.12 24.37 -6.13
CA THR A 48 1.15 23.79 -5.64
C THR A 48 1.47 22.49 -6.40
N PRO A 49 2.67 22.33 -6.95
CA PRO A 49 3.06 21.12 -7.67
C PRO A 49 3.33 19.95 -6.70
N SER A 50 3.31 18.72 -7.22
CA SER A 50 3.77 17.56 -6.47
C SER A 50 5.26 17.66 -6.10
N GLY A 51 5.62 17.24 -4.90
CA GLY A 51 6.99 17.32 -4.40
C GLY A 51 7.10 17.08 -2.89
N ASN A 52 8.28 17.31 -2.35
CA ASN A 52 8.53 17.22 -0.91
C ASN A 52 8.20 18.56 -0.24
N TYR A 53 7.49 18.48 0.88
CA TYR A 53 7.05 19.63 1.66
C TYR A 53 7.22 19.34 3.14
N ASP A 54 7.53 20.40 3.89
CA ASP A 54 7.55 20.36 5.36
C ASP A 54 6.14 20.63 5.86
N ILE A 55 5.67 19.76 6.73
CA ILE A 55 4.37 19.86 7.40
C ILE A 55 4.52 19.68 8.92
N GLN A 56 3.54 20.14 9.65
CA GLN A 56 3.45 19.98 11.10
C GLN A 56 2.09 19.36 11.44
N PRO A 57 1.97 18.02 11.42
CA PRO A 57 0.68 17.34 11.61
C PRO A 57 -0.01 17.64 12.94
N VAL A 58 0.79 17.84 13.99
CA VAL A 58 0.30 18.14 15.33
C VAL A 58 0.81 19.51 15.74
N SER A 59 -0.08 20.39 16.18
CA SER A 59 0.28 21.73 16.68
C SER A 59 1.36 21.61 17.76
N TYR A 60 2.42 22.41 17.63
CA TYR A 60 3.62 22.35 18.49
C TYR A 60 4.39 21.02 18.46
N GLY A 61 4.05 20.11 17.56
CA GLY A 61 4.78 18.87 17.30
C GLY A 61 5.99 19.07 16.38
N PRO A 62 6.71 17.99 16.07
CA PRO A 62 7.83 18.06 15.15
C PRO A 62 7.38 18.35 13.71
N THR A 63 8.19 19.12 13.00
CA THR A 63 8.08 19.26 11.55
C THR A 63 8.62 18.01 10.89
N ILE A 64 7.89 17.51 9.89
CA ILE A 64 8.31 16.37 9.09
C ILE A 64 8.27 16.73 7.60
N THR A 65 9.21 16.17 6.84
CA THR A 65 9.20 16.29 5.37
C THR A 65 8.48 15.10 4.76
N VAL A 66 7.44 15.38 3.98
CA VAL A 66 6.63 14.36 3.29
C VAL A 66 6.58 14.63 1.79
N TYR A 67 6.36 13.59 1.02
CA TYR A 67 6.02 13.78 -0.40
C TYR A 67 4.52 14.00 -0.54
N CYS A 68 4.16 15.07 -1.25
CA CYS A 68 2.78 15.39 -1.58
C CYS A 68 2.50 15.10 -3.06
N ASP A 69 1.48 14.28 -3.33
CA ASP A 69 0.91 14.17 -4.67
C ASP A 69 -0.22 15.19 -4.82
N MET A 70 0.07 16.27 -5.55
CA MET A 70 -0.85 17.38 -5.81
C MET A 70 -1.60 17.24 -7.12
N GLU A 71 -1.36 16.15 -7.85
CA GLU A 71 -1.97 15.88 -9.14
C GLU A 71 -3.03 14.78 -9.01
N ASN A 72 -4.17 14.96 -9.65
CA ASN A 72 -5.26 13.99 -9.63
C ASN A 72 -5.05 12.86 -10.65
N LYS A 73 -3.91 12.18 -10.63
CA LYS A 73 -3.60 11.18 -11.66
C LYS A 73 -3.88 9.74 -11.25
N ARG A 74 -3.95 9.45 -9.95
CA ARG A 74 -3.89 8.07 -9.46
C ARG A 74 -5.00 7.72 -8.45
N CYS A 75 -5.23 8.59 -7.49
CA CYS A 75 -6.14 8.35 -6.36
C CYS A 75 -7.46 9.13 -6.46
N GLY A 76 -7.84 9.65 -7.60
CA GLY A 76 -9.13 10.33 -7.82
C GLY A 76 -9.25 11.74 -7.22
N SER A 77 -8.32 12.17 -6.36
CA SER A 77 -8.27 13.50 -5.75
C SER A 77 -6.83 14.03 -5.66
N LYS A 78 -6.68 15.26 -5.17
CA LYS A 78 -5.39 15.95 -5.04
C LYS A 78 -5.03 16.14 -3.58
N GLY A 79 -3.75 16.37 -3.28
CA GLY A 79 -3.29 16.66 -1.93
C GLY A 79 -3.11 15.41 -1.07
N TRP A 80 -2.59 14.36 -1.65
CA TRP A 80 -2.27 13.12 -0.96
C TRP A 80 -0.91 13.19 -0.29
N THR A 81 -0.83 12.76 0.96
CA THR A 81 0.41 12.66 1.73
C THR A 81 0.94 11.23 1.65
N ALA A 82 2.14 11.05 1.12
CA ALA A 82 2.78 9.74 1.07
C ALA A 82 3.27 9.32 2.44
N ILE A 83 2.90 8.13 2.88
CA ILE A 83 3.40 7.47 4.10
C ILE A 83 4.35 6.31 3.79
N ALA A 84 4.27 5.74 2.57
CA ALA A 84 5.21 4.73 2.09
C ALA A 84 5.50 4.92 0.61
N ARG A 85 6.77 4.80 0.26
CA ARG A 85 7.24 4.79 -1.14
C ARG A 85 8.46 3.88 -1.23
N VAL A 86 8.23 2.60 -1.50
CA VAL A 86 9.26 1.57 -1.65
C VAL A 86 9.31 1.16 -3.11
N ASP A 87 10.50 1.12 -3.67
CA ASP A 87 10.78 0.62 -5.01
C ASP A 87 12.04 -0.25 -4.93
N MET A 88 11.87 -1.56 -5.00
CA MET A 88 12.94 -2.53 -4.85
C MET A 88 13.84 -2.63 -6.09
N SER A 89 13.45 -2.00 -7.20
CA SER A 89 14.32 -1.88 -8.38
C SER A 89 15.47 -0.89 -8.17
N LEU A 90 15.34 0.00 -7.19
CA LEU A 90 16.37 1.00 -6.90
C LEU A 90 17.50 0.39 -6.07
N PRO A 91 18.78 0.66 -6.41
CA PRO A 91 19.91 0.21 -5.61
C PRO A 91 19.82 0.70 -4.16
N GLY A 92 20.05 -0.20 -3.22
CA GLY A 92 20.04 0.14 -1.79
C GLY A 92 18.65 0.15 -1.13
N SER A 93 17.57 -0.06 -1.86
CA SER A 93 16.24 -0.23 -1.28
C SER A 93 16.21 -1.43 -0.34
N GLN A 94 15.51 -1.28 0.76
CA GLN A 94 15.32 -2.29 1.79
C GLN A 94 13.85 -2.57 2.00
N CYS A 95 13.54 -3.78 2.45
CA CYS A 95 12.19 -4.14 2.83
C CYS A 95 11.78 -3.43 4.11
N PRO A 96 10.57 -2.86 4.17
CA PRO A 96 10.08 -2.22 5.37
C PRO A 96 9.65 -3.25 6.43
N GLY A 97 9.67 -2.82 7.70
CA GLY A 97 9.21 -3.64 8.83
C GLY A 97 9.99 -4.94 8.98
N ASN A 98 9.26 -6.04 9.10
CA ASN A 98 9.84 -7.38 9.14
C ASN A 98 9.60 -8.18 7.84
N LEU A 99 9.26 -7.51 6.74
CA LEU A 99 9.22 -8.16 5.44
C LEU A 99 10.63 -8.64 5.03
N HIS A 100 10.69 -9.81 4.46
CA HIS A 100 11.92 -10.47 4.06
C HIS A 100 12.27 -10.13 2.61
N LEU A 101 13.56 -9.85 2.37
CA LEU A 101 14.06 -9.66 1.01
C LEU A 101 14.09 -11.00 0.28
N ILE A 102 13.36 -11.08 -0.80
CA ILE A 102 13.35 -12.19 -1.74
C ILE A 102 14.04 -11.71 -3.02
N THR A 103 15.04 -12.45 -3.45
CA THR A 103 15.75 -12.16 -4.70
C THR A 103 15.65 -13.40 -5.58
N ASP A 104 15.00 -13.25 -6.71
CA ASP A 104 14.98 -14.32 -7.71
C ASP A 104 16.36 -14.48 -8.36
N SER A 105 16.87 -15.71 -8.35
CA SER A 105 18.24 -16.01 -8.80
C SER A 105 18.40 -15.94 -10.31
N GLU A 106 17.31 -16.10 -11.06
CA GLU A 106 17.34 -16.12 -12.52
C GLU A 106 17.13 -14.73 -13.11
N SER A 107 16.11 -14.01 -12.65
CA SER A 107 15.78 -12.68 -13.16
C SER A 107 16.51 -11.55 -12.42
N GLY A 108 17.02 -11.79 -11.20
CA GLY A 108 17.60 -10.77 -10.34
C GLY A 108 16.57 -9.82 -9.72
N ILE A 109 15.27 -10.11 -9.86
CA ILE A 109 14.20 -9.31 -9.29
C ILE A 109 14.30 -9.36 -7.75
N ARG A 110 14.23 -8.18 -7.13
CA ARG A 110 14.22 -8.00 -5.69
C ARG A 110 12.83 -7.61 -5.24
N SER A 111 12.32 -8.24 -4.21
CA SER A 111 10.98 -8.01 -3.67
C SER A 111 10.92 -8.30 -2.17
N CYS A 112 9.86 -7.90 -1.51
CA CYS A 112 9.65 -8.00 -0.07
C CYS A 112 8.42 -8.86 0.21
N GLY A 113 8.60 -9.97 0.89
CA GLY A 113 7.54 -10.93 1.16
C GLY A 113 7.52 -11.42 2.60
N ALA A 114 6.74 -12.45 2.86
CA ALA A 114 6.79 -13.19 4.11
C ALA A 114 8.10 -13.99 4.24
N ASP A 115 8.38 -14.52 5.42
CA ASP A 115 9.57 -15.35 5.64
C ASP A 115 9.49 -16.62 4.78
N PRO A 116 10.42 -16.83 3.84
CA PRO A 116 10.39 -18.00 2.97
C PRO A 116 10.65 -19.34 3.69
N ASN A 117 10.97 -19.32 4.98
CA ASN A 117 11.30 -20.50 5.78
C ASN A 117 10.26 -20.82 6.85
N SER A 118 9.26 -19.98 7.03
CA SER A 118 8.21 -20.19 8.03
C SER A 118 6.85 -19.74 7.53
N ILE A 119 5.84 -20.53 7.81
CA ILE A 119 4.45 -20.20 7.49
C ILE A 119 3.98 -19.01 8.32
N GLY A 120 3.18 -18.14 7.73
CA GLY A 120 2.55 -17.02 8.41
C GLY A 120 2.67 -15.71 7.67
N CYS A 121 2.54 -14.61 8.42
CA CYS A 121 2.59 -13.26 7.89
C CYS A 121 3.85 -12.51 8.32
N ALA A 122 4.40 -11.74 7.42
CA ALA A 122 5.34 -10.66 7.73
C ALA A 122 4.62 -9.33 7.54
N PHE A 123 4.97 -8.31 8.32
CA PHE A 123 4.27 -7.03 8.30
C PHE A 123 5.19 -5.82 8.33
N ALA A 124 4.66 -4.71 7.87
CA ALA A 124 5.26 -3.38 8.00
C ALA A 124 4.20 -2.38 8.47
N GLU A 125 4.53 -1.60 9.48
CA GLU A 125 3.71 -0.50 9.97
C GLU A 125 4.22 0.82 9.39
N PHE A 126 3.32 1.61 8.83
CA PHE A 126 3.61 2.93 8.29
C PHE A 126 2.95 3.99 9.15
N LEU A 127 3.80 4.76 9.84
CA LEU A 127 3.34 5.81 10.74
C LEU A 127 2.73 6.97 9.97
N THR A 128 1.60 7.45 10.43
CA THR A 128 0.93 8.65 9.91
C THR A 128 1.43 9.94 10.56
N HIS A 129 2.27 9.81 11.58
CA HIS A 129 2.84 10.94 12.35
C HIS A 129 1.79 11.90 12.92
N GLY A 130 0.58 11.40 13.21
CA GLY A 130 -0.52 12.20 13.72
C GLY A 130 -1.28 12.99 12.66
N ILE A 131 -1.03 12.75 11.37
CA ILE A 131 -1.86 13.28 10.29
C ILE A 131 -3.25 12.66 10.39
N GLU A 132 -4.28 13.47 10.53
CA GLU A 132 -5.66 13.04 10.47
C GLU A 132 -6.07 12.77 9.01
N TYR A 133 -6.67 11.63 8.75
CA TYR A 133 -7.09 11.23 7.41
C TYR A 133 -8.43 10.47 7.41
N THR A 134 -9.12 10.55 6.27
CA THR A 134 -10.36 9.82 5.99
C THR A 134 -10.29 9.01 4.70
N GLU A 135 -9.20 9.13 3.96
CA GLU A 135 -9.04 8.48 2.68
C GLU A 135 -7.66 7.85 2.61
N VAL A 136 -7.60 6.63 2.14
CA VAL A 136 -6.37 5.89 1.86
C VAL A 136 -6.35 5.53 0.40
N CYS A 137 -5.21 5.68 -0.22
CA CYS A 137 -4.95 5.24 -1.59
C CYS A 137 -3.58 4.58 -1.65
N GLY A 138 -3.45 3.57 -2.48
CA GLY A 138 -2.18 2.88 -2.62
C GLY A 138 -2.00 2.21 -3.96
N MET A 139 -0.77 1.83 -4.22
CA MET A 139 -0.37 0.97 -5.32
C MET A 139 0.59 -0.08 -4.78
N LEU A 140 0.26 -1.33 -5.03
CA LEU A 140 1.09 -2.47 -4.71
C LEU A 140 1.36 -3.23 -6.01
N ARG A 141 2.62 -3.56 -6.26
CA ARG A 141 3.01 -4.44 -7.34
C ARG A 141 3.82 -5.58 -6.77
N GLY A 142 3.50 -6.79 -7.17
CA GLY A 142 4.12 -7.98 -6.63
C GLY A 142 4.22 -9.12 -7.61
N TYR A 143 4.72 -10.22 -7.12
CA TYR A 143 4.96 -11.46 -7.86
C TYR A 143 4.36 -12.63 -7.11
N GLN A 144 4.28 -13.76 -7.78
CA GLN A 144 3.89 -15.02 -7.21
C GLN A 144 5.10 -15.93 -7.07
N VAL A 145 5.23 -16.58 -5.92
CA VAL A 145 6.16 -17.68 -5.68
C VAL A 145 5.34 -18.90 -5.26
N GLY A 146 5.56 -20.03 -5.92
CA GLY A 146 4.79 -21.25 -5.66
C GLY A 146 3.37 -21.20 -6.20
N SER A 147 2.46 -21.88 -5.53
CA SER A 147 1.06 -22.05 -5.93
C SER A 147 0.10 -21.58 -4.84
N PRO A 148 0.08 -20.30 -4.46
CA PRO A 148 -0.78 -19.79 -3.42
C PRO A 148 -2.24 -20.18 -3.61
N ASP A 149 -2.94 -20.42 -2.52
CA ASP A 149 -4.30 -20.93 -2.56
C ASP A 149 -5.39 -19.94 -2.15
N ALA A 150 -5.08 -18.67 -2.17
CA ALA A 150 -5.95 -17.52 -1.92
C ALA A 150 -6.60 -17.51 -0.54
N PHE A 151 -7.56 -18.38 -0.28
CA PHE A 151 -8.33 -18.49 0.95
C PHE A 151 -8.39 -19.94 1.39
N GLY A 152 -7.30 -20.49 1.86
CA GLY A 152 -7.26 -21.87 2.35
C GLY A 152 -8.05 -22.04 3.65
N PRO A 153 -8.66 -23.21 3.90
CA PRO A 153 -9.05 -23.62 5.23
C PRO A 153 -7.79 -23.97 6.01
N TYR A 154 -7.20 -22.98 6.61
CA TYR A 154 -6.04 -23.20 7.46
C TYR A 154 -6.48 -23.67 8.84
N VAL A 155 -5.83 -24.69 9.31
CA VAL A 155 -5.98 -25.20 10.67
C VAL A 155 -4.61 -25.10 11.31
N ASN A 156 -4.46 -24.24 12.33
CA ASN A 156 -3.19 -24.12 13.02
C ASN A 156 -2.76 -25.43 13.69
N ASP A 157 -1.54 -25.51 14.19
CA ASP A 157 -0.97 -26.70 14.84
C ASP A 157 -1.79 -27.21 16.06
N GLN A 158 -2.74 -26.39 16.54
CA GLN A 158 -3.66 -26.72 17.64
C GLN A 158 -5.03 -27.21 17.15
N GLY A 159 -5.24 -27.30 15.84
CA GLY A 159 -6.50 -27.75 15.25
C GLY A 159 -7.58 -26.67 15.17
N ASN A 160 -7.25 -25.38 15.39
CA ASN A 160 -8.20 -24.28 15.30
C ASN A 160 -8.19 -23.70 13.87
N PRO A 161 -9.36 -23.44 13.26
CA PRO A 161 -9.41 -22.76 11.99
C PRO A 161 -8.93 -21.31 12.16
N GLU A 162 -7.87 -20.95 11.45
CA GLU A 162 -7.39 -19.59 11.35
C GLU A 162 -7.86 -18.97 10.04
N SER A 163 -8.16 -17.67 10.13
CA SER A 163 -8.53 -16.86 8.98
C SER A 163 -7.25 -16.51 8.24
N PHE A 164 -7.08 -17.03 7.04
CA PHE A 164 -5.85 -16.87 6.30
C PHE A 164 -6.09 -16.42 4.86
N VAL A 165 -5.24 -15.52 4.41
CA VAL A 165 -5.18 -15.06 3.01
C VAL A 165 -3.77 -15.27 2.52
N ASP A 166 -3.60 -16.06 1.46
CA ASP A 166 -2.35 -16.06 0.72
C ASP A 166 -2.32 -14.78 -0.12
N GLY A 167 -1.51 -13.84 0.29
CA GLY A 167 -1.50 -12.55 -0.39
C GLY A 167 -1.12 -11.39 0.50
N VAL A 168 -1.79 -10.26 0.28
CA VAL A 168 -1.47 -8.99 0.91
C VAL A 168 -2.69 -8.37 1.56
N ILE A 169 -2.51 -7.89 2.78
CA ILE A 169 -3.55 -7.23 3.56
C ILE A 169 -3.09 -5.81 3.89
N ILE A 170 -3.95 -4.84 3.65
CA ILE A 170 -3.80 -3.47 4.14
C ILE A 170 -4.90 -3.19 5.14
N SER A 171 -4.50 -2.80 6.35
CA SER A 171 -5.39 -2.46 7.45
C SER A 171 -4.92 -1.22 8.21
N HIS A 172 -5.71 -0.73 9.15
CA HIS A 172 -5.31 0.32 10.07
C HIS A 172 -5.77 0.02 11.50
N GLY A 173 -5.09 0.61 12.46
CA GLY A 173 -5.42 0.56 13.87
C GLY A 173 -4.97 -0.72 14.59
N THR A 174 -5.03 -0.67 15.92
CA THR A 174 -4.63 -1.78 16.81
C THR A 174 -5.60 -2.96 16.77
N THR A 175 -6.88 -2.67 16.53
CA THR A 175 -7.86 -3.69 16.10
C THR A 175 -7.97 -3.51 14.60
N PRO A 176 -7.43 -4.44 13.80
CA PRO A 176 -7.33 -4.25 12.36
C PRO A 176 -8.69 -3.97 11.72
N ASP A 177 -8.83 -2.81 11.08
CA ASP A 177 -9.93 -2.53 10.17
C ASP A 177 -9.38 -2.59 8.74
N PHE A 178 -9.94 -3.48 7.94
CA PHE A 178 -9.40 -3.79 6.62
C PHE A 178 -9.70 -2.68 5.63
N ILE A 179 -8.64 -2.18 5.00
CA ILE A 179 -8.71 -1.20 3.93
C ILE A 179 -8.82 -1.91 2.59
N TRP A 180 -7.95 -2.88 2.36
CA TRP A 180 -7.90 -3.61 1.10
C TRP A 180 -7.14 -4.92 1.26
N ILE A 181 -7.60 -5.94 0.53
CA ILE A 181 -7.02 -7.27 0.53
C ILE A 181 -6.78 -7.70 -0.92
N TYR A 182 -5.59 -8.22 -1.16
CA TYR A 182 -5.28 -8.97 -2.34
C TYR A 182 -5.04 -10.44 -1.97
N ALA A 183 -5.81 -11.32 -2.55
CA ALA A 183 -5.62 -12.75 -2.42
C ALA A 183 -5.05 -13.33 -3.72
N ASN A 184 -3.99 -14.11 -3.60
CA ASN A 184 -3.34 -14.77 -4.72
C ASN A 184 -3.66 -16.26 -4.69
N GLY A 185 -4.38 -16.75 -5.71
CA GLY A 185 -4.74 -18.13 -5.85
C GLY A 185 -4.20 -18.72 -7.15
N ALA A 186 -3.64 -19.91 -7.09
CA ALA A 186 -3.24 -20.64 -8.28
C ALA A 186 -4.46 -21.06 -9.10
N GLU A 187 -4.37 -20.97 -10.42
CA GLU A 187 -5.37 -21.51 -11.31
C GLU A 187 -5.40 -23.03 -11.18
N LYS A 188 -6.60 -23.57 -11.11
CA LYS A 188 -6.79 -24.99 -10.96
C LYS A 188 -7.03 -25.71 -12.28
N VAL A 189 -6.31 -26.79 -12.46
CA VAL A 189 -6.64 -27.77 -13.51
C VAL A 189 -7.92 -28.53 -13.11
N PRO A 190 -8.94 -28.61 -13.98
CA PRO A 190 -10.26 -29.18 -13.65
C PRO A 190 -10.26 -30.64 -13.15
N SER A 191 -9.14 -31.34 -13.22
CA SER A 191 -9.02 -32.75 -12.86
C SER A 191 -8.52 -33.04 -11.46
N SER A 192 -8.14 -32.02 -10.68
CA SER A 192 -7.66 -32.22 -9.32
C SER A 192 -8.73 -31.89 -8.27
N SER A 193 -8.74 -32.62 -7.15
CA SER A 193 -9.77 -32.51 -6.11
C SER A 193 -9.51 -31.40 -5.08
N SER A 194 -8.41 -30.72 -5.16
CA SER A 194 -8.05 -29.61 -4.28
C SER A 194 -8.54 -28.27 -4.85
N ASN A 195 -9.08 -27.39 -4.03
CA ASN A 195 -10.01 -26.37 -4.51
C ASN A 195 -9.53 -25.00 -4.26
N ILE A 196 -8.59 -24.54 -5.08
CA ILE A 196 -8.00 -23.29 -4.75
C ILE A 196 -8.12 -22.34 -5.92
N VAL A 197 -9.19 -21.58 -5.91
CA VAL A 197 -9.50 -20.59 -6.94
C VAL A 197 -10.10 -19.42 -6.21
N CYS A 198 -9.81 -18.25 -6.70
CA CYS A 198 -10.51 -17.05 -6.26
C CYS A 198 -12.03 -17.27 -6.27
N PRO A 199 -12.73 -17.03 -5.17
CA PRO A 199 -14.13 -17.42 -5.00
C PRO A 199 -15.13 -16.59 -5.78
N CYS A 200 -14.68 -15.60 -6.54
CA CYS A 200 -15.54 -14.55 -7.07
C CYS A 200 -16.50 -14.98 -8.17
N THR A 201 -16.11 -15.89 -9.08
CA THR A 201 -16.94 -16.18 -10.26
C THR A 201 -16.82 -17.61 -10.77
N GLY A 202 -16.04 -18.46 -10.12
CA GLY A 202 -15.81 -19.82 -10.62
C GLY A 202 -16.97 -20.77 -10.35
N PRO A 203 -17.34 -21.65 -11.30
CA PRO A 203 -18.37 -22.65 -11.09
C PRO A 203 -18.01 -23.72 -10.04
N LEU A 204 -16.77 -23.70 -9.55
CA LEU A 204 -16.24 -24.65 -8.57
C LEU A 204 -16.28 -24.10 -7.14
N TYR A 205 -16.50 -22.81 -6.97
CA TYR A 205 -16.74 -22.19 -5.68
C TYR A 205 -18.14 -21.63 -5.63
N ASN A 206 -18.85 -21.83 -4.53
CA ASN A 206 -20.21 -21.32 -4.35
C ASN A 206 -20.25 -19.78 -4.16
N GLY A 207 -19.22 -19.08 -4.60
CA GLY A 207 -19.14 -17.61 -4.55
C GLY A 207 -19.12 -17.02 -3.13
N VAL A 208 -18.80 -17.82 -2.12
CA VAL A 208 -18.79 -17.36 -0.73
C VAL A 208 -17.38 -16.91 -0.36
N VAL A 209 -17.20 -15.61 -0.30
CA VAL A 209 -15.99 -15.01 0.28
C VAL A 209 -16.00 -15.24 1.78
N PRO A 210 -14.90 -15.70 2.38
CA PRO A 210 -14.83 -15.84 3.82
C PRO A 210 -15.16 -14.53 4.52
N PRO A 211 -15.96 -14.55 5.62
CA PRO A 211 -16.41 -13.32 6.28
C PRO A 211 -15.29 -12.39 6.75
N TYR A 212 -14.14 -12.94 7.09
CA TYR A 212 -12.97 -12.16 7.52
C TYR A 212 -12.30 -11.35 6.41
N VAL A 213 -12.55 -11.68 5.15
CA VAL A 213 -11.99 -10.95 4.01
C VAL A 213 -12.71 -9.63 3.78
N GLY A 214 -13.98 -9.54 4.19
CA GLY A 214 -14.76 -8.31 3.98
C GLY A 214 -15.20 -8.11 2.53
N THR A 215 -15.42 -6.86 2.15
CA THR A 215 -15.98 -6.48 0.85
C THR A 215 -14.97 -5.79 -0.08
N ASP A 216 -13.86 -5.32 0.46
CA ASP A 216 -12.84 -4.58 -0.27
C ASP A 216 -11.63 -5.48 -0.55
N TYR A 217 -11.82 -6.43 -1.44
CA TYR A 217 -10.77 -7.37 -1.80
C TYR A 217 -10.66 -7.55 -3.31
N TYR A 218 -9.49 -7.93 -3.71
CA TYR A 218 -9.15 -8.37 -5.06
C TYR A 218 -8.57 -9.77 -4.97
N CYS A 219 -8.96 -10.65 -5.87
CA CYS A 219 -8.41 -11.98 -5.94
C CYS A 219 -7.98 -12.27 -7.37
N ASP A 220 -6.75 -12.67 -7.55
CA ASP A 220 -6.19 -13.11 -8.82
C ASP A 220 -5.92 -14.61 -8.73
N SER A 221 -6.43 -15.39 -9.67
CA SER A 221 -6.13 -16.81 -9.77
C SER A 221 -4.67 -17.07 -10.13
N GLY A 222 -3.95 -16.05 -10.54
CA GLY A 222 -2.52 -16.13 -10.78
C GLY A 222 -2.14 -16.91 -12.04
N VAL A 223 -0.87 -17.25 -12.08
CA VAL A 223 -0.30 -18.08 -13.16
C VAL A 223 -0.54 -19.55 -12.82
N VAL A 224 -0.81 -20.36 -13.83
CA VAL A 224 -0.94 -21.82 -13.71
C VAL A 224 0.19 -22.38 -12.85
N SER A 225 -0.16 -23.11 -11.81
CA SER A 225 0.78 -23.72 -10.89
C SER A 225 1.82 -24.54 -11.63
N ASP A 226 3.09 -24.29 -11.38
CA ASP A 226 4.11 -25.26 -11.70
C ASP A 226 3.87 -26.51 -10.83
N PRO A 227 3.68 -27.68 -11.45
CA PRO A 227 3.50 -28.94 -10.71
C PRO A 227 4.70 -29.31 -9.82
N GLN A 228 5.80 -28.56 -9.88
CA GLN A 228 7.01 -28.81 -9.09
C GLN A 228 7.16 -27.89 -7.86
N GLY A 229 6.30 -26.87 -7.71
CA GLY A 229 6.32 -25.94 -6.57
C GLY A 229 7.61 -25.13 -6.46
N GLY A 230 7.51 -23.91 -6.01
CA GLY A 230 8.66 -23.09 -5.67
C GLY A 230 9.25 -22.24 -6.78
N VAL A 231 8.54 -22.06 -7.87
CA VAL A 231 8.98 -21.20 -8.97
C VAL A 231 8.58 -19.76 -8.67
N PHE A 232 9.53 -18.86 -8.86
CA PHE A 232 9.28 -17.43 -8.90
C PHE A 232 8.83 -17.03 -10.31
N TYR A 233 7.64 -16.47 -10.45
CA TYR A 233 7.12 -16.01 -11.73
C TYR A 233 7.58 -14.57 -11.99
N PRO A 234 8.40 -14.32 -13.04
CA PRO A 234 9.01 -13.01 -13.27
C PRO A 234 8.05 -11.97 -13.85
N THR A 235 6.83 -12.36 -14.19
CA THR A 235 5.80 -11.41 -14.60
C THR A 235 5.10 -10.88 -13.38
N PRO A 236 5.12 -9.54 -13.13
CA PRO A 236 4.47 -8.99 -11.96
C PRO A 236 2.97 -9.19 -12.05
N LEU A 237 2.38 -9.56 -10.91
CA LEU A 237 0.94 -9.53 -10.70
C LEU A 237 0.46 -8.06 -10.69
N TRP A 238 -0.82 -7.85 -10.92
CA TRP A 238 -1.48 -6.54 -10.77
C TRP A 238 -0.90 -5.43 -11.65
N THR A 239 -0.64 -5.76 -12.87
CA THR A 239 -0.17 -4.77 -13.85
C THR A 239 -1.29 -3.83 -14.32
N GLY A 240 -2.52 -4.02 -13.85
CA GLY A 240 -3.70 -3.31 -14.35
C GLY A 240 -4.18 -3.82 -15.72
N THR A 241 -3.48 -4.78 -16.30
CA THR A 241 -3.88 -5.40 -17.57
C THR A 241 -4.92 -6.48 -17.37
N GLY A 242 -5.19 -6.79 -16.11
CA GLY A 242 -6.44 -7.34 -15.69
C GLY A 242 -6.70 -8.79 -15.88
N CYS A 243 -7.65 -9.16 -15.17
CA CYS A 243 -8.45 -10.32 -15.23
C CYS A 243 -9.24 -10.33 -16.53
N ASN A 244 -8.73 -10.98 -17.54
CA ASN A 244 -9.48 -11.24 -18.76
C ASN A 244 -10.21 -12.58 -18.63
N PRO A 245 -11.43 -12.72 -19.12
CA PRO A 245 -12.00 -14.05 -19.26
C PRO A 245 -11.06 -14.94 -20.08
N PRO A 246 -10.69 -16.17 -19.63
CA PRO A 246 -11.36 -16.91 -18.53
C PRO A 246 -10.79 -16.69 -17.13
N ASP A 247 -9.94 -15.70 -16.91
CA ASP A 247 -9.32 -15.47 -15.61
C ASP A 247 -10.38 -15.00 -14.59
N PHE A 248 -10.42 -15.69 -13.47
CA PHE A 248 -11.42 -15.44 -12.43
C PHE A 248 -10.89 -14.43 -11.44
N CYS A 249 -10.96 -13.16 -11.80
CA CYS A 249 -10.62 -12.11 -10.87
C CYS A 249 -11.84 -11.48 -10.24
N CYS A 250 -11.75 -11.22 -8.97
CA CYS A 250 -12.77 -10.47 -8.28
C CYS A 250 -12.51 -8.99 -8.42
N SER A 251 -13.46 -8.32 -8.98
CA SER A 251 -13.46 -6.92 -9.33
C SER A 251 -12.55 -6.02 -8.51
N ALA A 252 -11.58 -5.42 -9.10
CA ALA A 252 -11.13 -4.12 -8.64
C ALA A 252 -11.04 -3.20 -9.83
N SER A 253 -11.84 -2.17 -9.84
CA SER A 253 -11.63 -1.06 -10.73
C SER A 253 -10.37 -0.32 -10.31
N GLY A 254 -9.47 -0.07 -11.25
CA GLY A 254 -8.34 0.84 -11.02
C GLY A 254 -7.00 0.21 -10.65
N LEU A 255 -6.86 -1.12 -10.69
CA LEU A 255 -5.56 -1.76 -10.50
C LEU A 255 -4.47 -1.18 -11.42
N PRO A 256 -3.24 -1.06 -10.94
CA PRO A 256 -2.71 -1.51 -9.63
C PRO A 256 -3.00 -0.55 -8.46
N TRP A 257 -3.88 0.42 -8.63
CA TRP A 257 -4.22 1.43 -7.64
C TRP A 257 -5.53 1.07 -6.95
N PHE A 258 -5.52 1.09 -5.63
CA PHE A 258 -6.73 1.01 -4.80
C PHE A 258 -6.98 2.32 -4.06
N SER A 259 -8.22 2.56 -3.68
CA SER A 259 -8.59 3.67 -2.80
C SER A 259 -9.75 3.29 -1.92
N LYS A 260 -9.73 3.75 -0.68
CA LYS A 260 -10.76 3.53 0.33
C LYS A 260 -11.08 4.84 1.04
N LYS A 261 -12.36 5.13 1.19
CA LYS A 261 -12.82 6.18 2.10
C LYS A 261 -13.27 5.55 3.41
N LEU A 262 -12.67 5.99 4.51
CA LEU A 262 -13.02 5.54 5.85
C LEU A 262 -14.29 6.22 6.33
N PRO A 263 -15.08 5.54 7.19
CA PRO A 263 -16.32 6.09 7.72
C PRO A 263 -16.07 7.25 8.70
N LEU A 264 -14.95 7.24 9.40
CA LEU A 264 -14.55 8.24 10.38
C LEU A 264 -13.09 8.66 10.17
N PRO A 265 -12.73 9.90 10.54
CA PRO A 265 -11.34 10.32 10.57
C PRO A 265 -10.54 9.50 11.60
N THR A 266 -9.29 9.25 11.28
CA THR A 266 -8.35 8.58 12.17
C THR A 266 -6.94 9.13 12.00
N THR A 267 -6.06 8.87 12.97
CA THR A 267 -4.61 9.09 12.92
C THR A 267 -3.83 7.78 13.05
N ASP A 268 -4.52 6.65 12.96
CA ASP A 268 -3.92 5.33 13.10
C ASP A 268 -2.80 5.10 12.08
N TYR A 269 -1.83 4.29 12.45
CA TYR A 269 -0.86 3.76 11.49
C TYR A 269 -1.55 2.79 10.51
N ILE A 270 -0.94 2.62 9.35
CA ILE A 270 -1.38 1.64 8.36
C ILE A 270 -0.43 0.45 8.39
N THR A 271 -0.99 -0.74 8.45
CA THR A 271 -0.26 -2.00 8.39
C THR A 271 -0.40 -2.62 7.01
N LEU A 272 0.72 -3.08 6.48
CA LEU A 272 0.79 -3.96 5.32
C LEU A 272 1.28 -5.31 5.80
N GLU A 273 0.53 -6.36 5.49
CA GLU A 273 0.90 -7.75 5.78
C GLU A 273 1.03 -8.52 4.47
N VAL A 274 2.03 -9.38 4.40
CA VAL A 274 2.20 -10.38 3.34
C VAL A 274 2.19 -11.75 4.00
N CYS A 275 1.27 -12.60 3.57
CA CYS A 275 0.99 -13.87 4.21
C CYS A 275 1.07 -15.04 3.23
N HIS A 276 1.41 -16.22 3.76
CA HIS A 276 1.28 -17.51 3.08
C HIS A 276 1.05 -18.65 4.10
N ASN A 277 0.36 -19.69 3.68
CA ASN A 277 -0.04 -20.81 4.54
C ASN A 277 0.77 -22.08 4.34
N GLU A 278 1.57 -22.16 3.30
CA GLU A 278 2.49 -23.28 3.07
C GLU A 278 3.79 -22.85 2.38
N LEU A 279 4.79 -23.70 2.42
CA LEU A 279 6.09 -23.46 1.78
C LEU A 279 6.17 -24.20 0.44
N PRO A 280 6.74 -23.57 -0.60
CA PRO A 280 7.47 -22.29 -0.60
C PRO A 280 6.64 -21.08 -1.09
N GLU A 281 5.35 -21.06 -0.87
CA GLU A 281 4.46 -20.00 -1.37
C GLU A 281 4.83 -18.62 -0.84
N ASN A 282 4.57 -17.60 -1.65
CA ASN A 282 4.71 -16.20 -1.25
C ASN A 282 4.09 -15.26 -2.29
N THR A 283 3.76 -14.04 -1.86
CA THR A 283 3.29 -12.97 -2.73
C THR A 283 4.13 -11.71 -2.50
N PRO A 284 5.43 -11.74 -2.87
CA PRO A 284 6.35 -10.67 -2.54
C PRO A 284 6.13 -9.44 -3.41
N LEU A 285 6.34 -8.26 -2.82
CA LEU A 285 6.10 -6.94 -3.41
C LEU A 285 7.41 -6.26 -3.80
N ASP A 286 7.51 -5.73 -5.01
CA ASP A 286 8.64 -4.93 -5.45
C ASP A 286 8.35 -3.42 -5.46
N GLN A 287 7.07 -3.03 -5.45
CA GLN A 287 6.67 -1.64 -5.29
C GLN A 287 5.54 -1.51 -4.27
N ILE A 288 5.72 -0.59 -3.33
CA ILE A 288 4.73 -0.25 -2.31
C ILE A 288 4.60 1.28 -2.29
N GLN A 289 3.43 1.79 -2.58
CA GLN A 289 3.10 3.20 -2.45
C GLN A 289 1.80 3.33 -1.66
N LEU A 290 1.85 4.02 -0.53
CA LEU A 290 0.68 4.28 0.31
C LEU A 290 0.57 5.77 0.59
N TYR A 291 -0.64 6.26 0.49
CA TYR A 291 -1.00 7.67 0.66
C TYR A 291 -2.24 7.80 1.53
N ILE A 292 -2.28 8.86 2.32
CA ILE A 292 -3.42 9.26 3.16
C ILE A 292 -3.86 10.69 2.83
N ARG A 293 -5.16 10.97 3.09
CA ARG A 293 -5.75 12.29 2.80
C ARG A 293 -6.93 12.64 3.71
#